data_b76c10c8ba412f9f0d69a977a5fe3426
#
_entry.id   b76c10c8ba412f9f0d69a977a5fe3426
#
_cell.length_a   1.000
_cell.length_b   1.000
_cell.length_c   1.000
_cell.angle_alpha   90.00
_cell.angle_beta   90.00
_cell.angle_gamma   90.00
#
_symmetry.space_group_name_H-M   'P 1'
#
loop_
_entity.id
_entity.type
_entity.pdbx_description
1 polymer ?
#
loop_
_entity_poly.entity_id
_entity_poly.type
_entity_poly.pdbx_seq_one_letter_code
_entity_poly.pdbx_strand_id
1 'polypeptide(L)' 'MAKPVFNEAIVACLTEIHSRLSEAAQIAKAAEACASAGSIAEGVSVSMDIEQLIYEAGRLHDAASLLNGLSQA' A
#
# COMPACT_ATOMS: atom_id res chain seq x y z
N MET A 1 2.13 -2.46 29.12
CA MET A 1 2.54 -3.77 28.58
C MET A 1 1.85 -4.04 27.26
N ALA A 2 2.58 -4.47 26.25
CA ALA A 2 2.00 -4.79 24.96
C ALA A 2 1.15 -6.06 25.06
N LYS A 3 0.05 -6.11 24.30
CA LYS A 3 -0.84 -7.28 24.28
C LYS A 3 -0.47 -8.15 23.07
N PRO A 4 0.07 -9.37 23.29
CA PRO A 4 0.53 -10.23 22.18
C PRO A 4 -0.55 -10.53 21.14
N VAL A 5 -1.81 -10.51 21.53
CA VAL A 5 -2.92 -10.81 20.62
C VAL A 5 -3.00 -9.84 19.46
N PHE A 6 -2.49 -8.61 19.60
CA PHE A 6 -2.49 -7.63 18.51
C PHE A 6 -1.28 -7.75 17.60
N ASN A 7 -0.23 -8.46 18.04
CA ASN A 7 1.00 -8.53 17.26
C ASN A 7 0.79 -9.20 15.89
N GLU A 8 0.06 -10.30 15.85
CA GLU A 8 -0.21 -10.98 14.58
C GLU A 8 -1.02 -10.11 13.63
N ALA A 9 -2.01 -9.38 14.15
CA ALA A 9 -2.82 -8.50 13.33
C ALA A 9 -1.97 -7.34 12.78
N ILE A 10 -1.09 -6.79 13.61
CA ILE A 10 -0.19 -5.71 13.17
C ILE A 10 0.74 -6.22 12.08
N VAL A 11 1.35 -7.39 12.28
CA VAL A 11 2.24 -7.97 11.27
C VAL A 11 1.48 -8.22 9.96
N ALA A 12 0.25 -8.74 10.06
CA ALA A 12 -0.57 -8.96 8.86
C ALA A 12 -0.84 -7.65 8.12
N CYS A 13 -1.15 -6.57 8.84
CA CYS A 13 -1.36 -5.26 8.23
C CYS A 13 -0.09 -4.77 7.51
N LEU A 14 1.06 -4.88 8.18
CA LEU A 14 2.33 -4.43 7.60
C LEU A 14 2.72 -5.25 6.37
N THR A 15 2.46 -6.56 6.41
CA THR A 15 2.71 -7.43 5.26
C THR A 15 1.86 -7.03 4.08
N GLU A 16 0.58 -6.74 4.31
CA GLU A 16 -0.33 -6.34 3.24
C GLU A 16 -0.02 -4.94 2.70
N ILE A 17 0.45 -4.03 3.56
CA ILE A 17 0.93 -2.72 3.10
C ILE A 17 2.08 -2.91 2.11
N HIS A 18 3.06 -3.73 2.48
CA HIS A 18 4.21 -4.00 1.61
C HIS A 18 3.75 -4.59 0.26
N SER A 19 2.84 -5.54 0.30
CA SER A 19 2.32 -6.17 -0.92
C SER A 19 1.65 -5.14 -1.84
N ARG A 20 0.81 -4.27 -1.30
CA ARG A 20 0.10 -3.26 -2.09
C ARG A 20 1.03 -2.20 -2.64
N LEU A 21 2.00 -1.76 -1.85
CA LEU A 21 2.95 -0.75 -2.32
C LEU A 21 3.91 -1.33 -3.35
N SER A 22 4.27 -2.62 -3.22
CA SER A 22 5.09 -3.29 -4.23
C SER A 22 4.35 -3.38 -5.56
N GLU A 23 3.06 -3.72 -5.53
CA GLU A 23 2.23 -3.76 -6.73
C GLU A 23 2.09 -2.36 -7.33
N ALA A 24 1.87 -1.35 -6.49
CA ALA A 24 1.77 0.04 -6.96
C ALA A 24 3.08 0.48 -7.62
N ALA A 25 4.21 0.09 -7.05
CA ALA A 25 5.52 0.42 -7.63
C ALA A 25 5.70 -0.22 -9.01
N GLN A 26 5.25 -1.45 -9.19
CA GLN A 26 5.32 -2.13 -10.49
C GLN A 26 4.43 -1.43 -11.52
N ILE A 27 3.23 -1.04 -11.13
CA ILE A 27 2.32 -0.29 -12.00
C ILE A 27 2.93 1.06 -12.37
N ALA A 28 3.52 1.75 -11.41
CA ALA A 28 4.18 3.04 -11.66
C ALA A 28 5.32 2.89 -12.66
N LYS A 29 6.10 1.82 -12.54
CA LYS A 29 7.20 1.55 -13.47
C LYS A 29 6.67 1.31 -14.88
N ALA A 30 5.59 0.55 -15.01
CA ALA A 30 4.98 0.30 -16.31
C ALA A 30 4.40 1.58 -16.93
N ALA A 31 3.75 2.40 -16.11
CA ALA A 31 3.19 3.68 -16.56
C ALA A 31 4.29 4.62 -17.06
N GLU A 32 5.39 4.69 -16.31
CA GLU A 32 6.54 5.52 -16.70
C GLU A 32 7.13 5.05 -18.02
N ALA A 33 7.24 3.71 -18.20
CA ALA A 33 7.76 3.15 -19.45
C ALA A 33 6.88 3.51 -20.64
N CYS A 34 5.55 3.45 -20.48
CA CYS A 34 4.60 3.86 -21.52
C CYS A 34 4.81 5.33 -21.90
N ALA A 35 4.87 6.20 -20.91
CA ALA A 35 5.02 7.64 -21.14
C ALA A 35 6.37 7.95 -21.80
N SER A 36 7.45 7.30 -21.35
CA SER A 36 8.78 7.48 -21.91
C SER A 36 8.86 7.04 -23.37
N ALA A 37 8.03 6.06 -23.75
CA ALA A 37 7.95 5.61 -25.15
C ALA A 37 7.04 6.47 -26.00
N GLY A 38 6.50 7.56 -25.48
CA GLY A 38 5.65 8.50 -26.20
C GLY A 38 4.16 8.32 -26.00
N SER A 39 3.74 7.26 -25.28
CA SER A 39 2.32 6.97 -25.03
C SER A 39 1.89 7.57 -23.69
N ILE A 40 1.88 8.90 -23.61
CA ILE A 40 1.65 9.60 -22.34
C ILE A 40 0.25 9.34 -21.79
N ALA A 41 -0.78 9.47 -22.62
CA ALA A 41 -2.16 9.24 -22.17
C ALA A 41 -2.36 7.80 -21.68
N GLU A 42 -1.73 6.84 -22.36
CA GLU A 42 -1.79 5.45 -21.97
C GLU A 42 -1.06 5.21 -20.65
N GLY A 43 0.09 5.87 -20.45
CA GLY A 43 0.81 5.82 -19.18
C GLY A 43 -0.05 6.31 -18.02
N VAL A 44 -0.75 7.43 -18.21
CA VAL A 44 -1.66 7.95 -17.20
C VAL A 44 -2.79 6.95 -16.94
N SER A 45 -3.35 6.35 -17.99
CA SER A 45 -4.42 5.36 -17.85
C SER A 45 -3.94 4.14 -17.01
N VAL A 46 -2.73 3.66 -17.29
CA VAL A 46 -2.14 2.57 -16.51
C VAL A 46 -1.98 2.96 -15.05
N SER A 47 -1.60 4.21 -14.77
CA SER A 47 -1.36 4.67 -13.42
C SER A 47 -2.63 4.77 -12.56
N MET A 48 -3.81 4.74 -13.18
CA MET A 48 -5.08 4.87 -12.43
C MET A 48 -5.28 3.76 -11.39
N ASP A 49 -4.72 2.58 -11.65
CA ASP A 49 -4.84 1.46 -10.71
C ASP A 49 -4.05 1.68 -9.42
N ILE A 50 -3.11 2.63 -9.42
CA ILE A 50 -2.29 2.93 -8.24
C ILE A 50 -3.15 3.51 -7.12
N GLU A 51 -4.15 4.32 -7.47
CA GLU A 51 -4.96 5.04 -6.48
C GLU A 51 -5.61 4.10 -5.46
N GLN A 52 -6.21 3.00 -5.95
CA GLN A 52 -6.87 2.05 -5.06
C GLN A 52 -5.85 1.36 -4.13
N LEU A 53 -4.68 1.03 -4.65
CA LEU A 53 -3.64 0.37 -3.86
C LEU A 53 -3.12 1.29 -2.75
N ILE A 54 -2.93 2.57 -3.05
CA ILE A 54 -2.48 3.55 -2.06
C ILE A 54 -3.57 3.75 -1.01
N TYR A 55 -4.82 3.82 -1.43
CA TYR A 55 -5.94 3.94 -0.50
C TYR A 55 -5.97 2.76 0.46
N GLU A 56 -5.85 1.54 -0.05
CA GLU A 56 -5.85 0.34 0.77
C GLU A 56 -4.65 0.29 1.71
N ALA A 57 -3.47 0.66 1.22
CA ALA A 57 -2.28 0.72 2.07
C ALA A 57 -2.46 1.72 3.21
N GLY A 58 -3.09 2.87 2.92
CA GLY A 58 -3.39 3.87 3.93
C GLY A 58 -4.35 3.36 5.00
N ARG A 59 -5.39 2.63 4.58
CA ARG A 59 -6.34 2.02 5.53
C ARG A 59 -5.65 0.98 6.41
N LEU A 60 -4.79 0.16 5.82
CA LEU A 60 -4.04 -0.83 6.57
C LEU A 60 -3.06 -0.18 7.55
N HIS A 61 -2.44 0.91 7.15
CA HIS A 61 -1.56 1.68 8.03
C HIS A 61 -2.35 2.24 9.22
N ASP A 62 -3.53 2.79 8.98
CA ASP A 62 -4.39 3.31 10.06
C ASP A 62 -4.75 2.19 11.04
N ALA A 63 -5.07 1.00 10.51
CA ALA A 63 -5.40 -0.14 11.35
C ALA A 63 -4.21 -0.58 12.20
N ALA A 64 -3.02 -0.67 11.60
CA ALA A 64 -1.81 -1.04 12.33
C ALA A 64 -1.51 -0.04 13.43
N SER A 65 -1.65 1.24 13.13
CA SER A 65 -1.40 2.32 14.08
C SER A 65 -2.37 2.25 15.26
N LEU A 66 -3.65 2.04 14.96
CA LEU A 66 -4.66 1.91 16.00
C LEU A 66 -4.40 0.70 16.89
N LEU A 67 -4.11 -0.46 16.29
CA LEU A 67 -3.82 -1.67 17.04
C LEU A 67 -2.59 -1.48 17.92
N ASN A 68 -1.56 -0.82 17.41
CA ASN A 68 -0.37 -0.54 18.18
C ASN A 68 -0.69 0.34 19.39
N GLY A 69 -1.52 1.37 19.19
CA GLY A 69 -1.96 2.23 20.27
C GLY A 69 -2.71 1.46 21.36
N LEU A 70 -3.61 0.56 20.93
CA LEU A 70 -4.37 -0.27 21.87
C LEU A 70 -3.47 -1.25 22.64
N SER A 71 -2.42 -1.76 21.99
CA SER A 71 -1.52 -2.70 22.65
C SER A 71 -0.60 -2.01 23.66
N GLN A 72 -0.42 -0.69 23.53
CA GLN A 72 0.39 0.09 24.46
C GLN A 72 -0.41 0.65 25.64
N ALA A 73 -1.71 0.57 25.57
CA ALA A 73 -2.61 1.12 26.60
C ALA A 73 -2.59 0.36 27.93
#